data_e1b4af3e74f36312a8c5ce6fd425ecba
#
_entry.id   e1b4af3e74f36312a8c5ce6fd425ecba
#
_cell.length_a   1.000
_cell.length_b   1.000
_cell.length_c   1.000
_cell.angle_alpha   90.00
_cell.angle_beta   90.00
_cell.angle_gamma   90.00
#
_symmetry.space_group_name_H-M   'P 1'
#
loop_
_entity.id
_entity.type
_entity.pdbx_description
1 polymer ?
#
loop_
_entity_poly.entity_id
_entity_poly.type
_entity_poly.pdbx_seq_one_letter_code
_entity_poly.pdbx_strand_id
1 'polypeptide(L)'
;SKTIQSSYERIPGYIEKVKEQGVEIVPSIANLLTKVDCVLLETNDGRLHLEQAMEVFKAGKICYIDKPVGATLGDAIAIYEMAEKYNIPVFSSSALRFTPQNQKLRSGELGKILGADCYSPHKAEPTHPDFGFYGIHGVETLYTIMGTGCESVNRMSSDRGDVVTGRWKDGRIGTFRGITKGPQIYGGTAYTPKGSVAVGGYQGYKTLLEQILKFFRTGIPPISKEETIEIFTFMKASNMSKEQNGKIITLEEAY
;
A
#
# COMPACT_ATOMS: atom_id res chain seq x y z
N SER A 1 12.89 -1.68 -13.00
CA SER A 1 12.05 -1.83 -14.19
C SER A 1 12.60 -1.01 -15.36
N LYS A 2 12.54 -1.54 -16.55
CA LYS A 2 12.95 -0.85 -17.80
C LYS A 2 11.84 0.01 -18.40
N THR A 3 10.63 -0.08 -17.88
CA THR A 3 9.43 0.59 -18.43
C THR A 3 8.93 1.73 -17.56
N ILE A 4 9.32 1.80 -16.29
CA ILE A 4 9.01 2.91 -15.40
C ILE A 4 10.19 3.88 -15.40
N GLN A 5 10.02 5.05 -16.00
CA GLN A 5 11.07 6.05 -16.21
C GLN A 5 11.77 6.42 -14.90
N SER A 6 11.01 6.65 -13.84
CA SER A 6 11.58 7.00 -12.53
C SER A 6 12.46 5.89 -11.92
N SER A 7 12.29 4.63 -12.33
CA SER A 7 13.17 3.53 -11.91
C SER A 7 14.51 3.60 -12.62
N TYR A 8 14.53 3.51 -13.93
CA TYR A 8 15.80 3.37 -14.66
C TYR A 8 16.64 4.66 -14.63
N GLU A 9 16.04 5.84 -14.50
CA GLU A 9 16.78 7.10 -14.37
C GLU A 9 17.44 7.28 -13.01
N ARG A 10 16.83 6.77 -11.92
CA ARG A 10 17.32 7.00 -10.54
C ARG A 10 18.25 5.91 -10.02
N ILE A 11 18.09 4.67 -10.48
CA ILE A 11 18.83 3.52 -9.97
C ILE A 11 20.36 3.74 -10.02
N PRO A 12 20.98 4.22 -11.11
CA PRO A 12 22.42 4.43 -11.14
C PRO A 12 22.92 5.36 -10.02
N GLY A 13 22.22 6.47 -9.79
CA GLY A 13 22.57 7.41 -8.74
C GLY A 13 22.34 6.87 -7.32
N TYR A 14 21.34 6.01 -7.13
CA TYR A 14 21.13 5.34 -5.84
C TYR A 14 22.19 4.27 -5.56
N ILE A 15 22.62 3.52 -6.56
CA ILE A 15 23.71 2.54 -6.43
C ILE A 15 24.98 3.23 -5.88
N GLU A 16 25.38 4.34 -6.46
CA GLU A 16 26.58 5.05 -5.99
C GLU A 16 26.40 5.57 -4.55
N LYS A 17 25.29 6.19 -4.22
CA LYS A 17 25.01 6.66 -2.85
C LYS A 17 25.02 5.52 -1.81
N VAL A 18 24.50 4.35 -2.17
CA VAL A 18 24.46 3.20 -1.26
C VAL A 18 25.87 2.61 -1.08
N LYS A 19 26.69 2.58 -2.14
CA LYS A 19 28.10 2.20 -2.07
C LYS A 19 28.92 3.14 -1.16
N GLU A 20 28.69 4.47 -1.28
CA GLU A 20 29.34 5.47 -0.42
C GLU A 20 29.04 5.25 1.06
N GLN A 21 27.93 4.60 1.39
CA GLN A 21 27.56 4.22 2.75
C GLN A 21 28.16 2.87 3.19
N GLY A 22 29.01 2.26 2.38
CA GLY A 22 29.65 0.98 2.68
C GLY A 22 28.79 -0.25 2.42
N VAL A 23 27.66 -0.11 1.71
CA VAL A 23 26.80 -1.25 1.35
C VAL A 23 27.35 -1.96 0.11
N GLU A 24 27.52 -3.26 0.21
CA GLU A 24 27.95 -4.09 -0.91
C GLU A 24 26.86 -4.19 -1.98
N ILE A 25 27.22 -3.96 -3.22
CA ILE A 25 26.33 -4.19 -4.38
C ILE A 25 26.67 -5.54 -4.98
N VAL A 26 25.66 -6.40 -5.08
CA VAL A 26 25.78 -7.74 -5.64
C VAL A 26 25.04 -7.86 -6.98
N PRO A 27 25.43 -8.78 -7.86
CA PRO A 27 24.92 -8.82 -9.25
C PRO A 27 23.51 -9.40 -9.38
N SER A 28 23.01 -10.12 -8.38
CA SER A 28 21.70 -10.78 -8.45
C SER A 28 21.05 -10.98 -7.09
N ILE A 29 19.73 -11.26 -7.09
CA ILE A 29 18.99 -11.66 -5.88
C ILE A 29 19.59 -12.95 -5.31
N ALA A 30 19.91 -13.93 -6.13
CA ALA A 30 20.52 -15.17 -5.69
C ALA A 30 21.83 -14.95 -4.91
N ASN A 31 22.71 -14.04 -5.38
CA ASN A 31 23.92 -13.68 -4.64
C ASN A 31 23.60 -12.95 -3.33
N LEU A 32 22.59 -12.06 -3.32
CA LEU A 32 22.16 -11.37 -2.10
C LEU A 32 21.72 -12.37 -1.03
N LEU A 33 20.88 -13.33 -1.41
CA LEU A 33 20.28 -14.31 -0.50
C LEU A 33 21.28 -15.20 0.23
N THR A 34 22.52 -15.34 -0.29
CA THR A 34 23.59 -16.05 0.42
C THR A 34 24.23 -15.22 1.55
N LYS A 35 23.95 -13.93 1.63
CA LYS A 35 24.64 -12.96 2.51
C LYS A 35 23.74 -12.32 3.55
N VAL A 36 22.41 -12.47 3.45
CA VAL A 36 21.45 -11.75 4.29
C VAL A 36 20.48 -12.69 5.01
N ASP A 37 19.93 -12.24 6.13
CA ASP A 37 18.92 -12.97 6.90
C ASP A 37 17.49 -12.51 6.58
N CYS A 38 17.33 -11.28 6.11
CA CYS A 38 16.04 -10.70 5.76
C CYS A 38 16.17 -9.80 4.52
N VAL A 39 15.07 -9.56 3.82
CA VAL A 39 15.05 -8.81 2.56
C VAL A 39 14.03 -7.69 2.61
N LEU A 40 14.46 -6.47 2.20
CA LEU A 40 13.57 -5.41 1.77
C LEU A 40 13.51 -5.45 0.24
N LEU A 41 12.33 -5.76 -0.32
CA LEU A 41 12.08 -5.75 -1.75
C LEU A 41 11.52 -4.38 -2.14
N GLU A 42 12.43 -3.49 -2.58
CA GLU A 42 12.15 -2.06 -2.82
C GLU A 42 11.99 -1.73 -4.32
N THR A 43 11.70 -2.73 -5.14
CA THR A 43 11.39 -2.51 -6.56
C THR A 43 10.09 -1.70 -6.66
N ASN A 44 10.10 -0.55 -7.32
CA ASN A 44 8.89 0.28 -7.45
C ASN A 44 7.90 -0.22 -8.52
N ASP A 45 8.22 -1.29 -9.23
CA ASP A 45 7.38 -1.95 -10.23
C ASP A 45 6.73 -3.21 -9.65
N GLY A 46 5.50 -3.08 -9.18
CA GLY A 46 4.75 -4.18 -8.58
C GLY A 46 4.58 -5.42 -9.46
N ARG A 47 4.77 -5.31 -10.79
CA ARG A 47 4.70 -6.44 -11.73
C ARG A 47 5.86 -7.42 -11.55
N LEU A 48 6.98 -6.98 -10.98
CA LEU A 48 8.17 -7.79 -10.75
C LEU A 48 8.17 -8.45 -9.37
N HIS A 49 7.31 -8.00 -8.45
CA HIS A 49 7.36 -8.43 -7.06
C HIS A 49 7.10 -9.93 -6.87
N LEU A 50 6.14 -10.51 -7.61
CA LEU A 50 5.86 -11.95 -7.49
C LEU A 50 7.09 -12.78 -7.86
N GLU A 51 7.73 -12.50 -8.99
CA GLU A 51 8.92 -13.23 -9.44
C GLU A 51 10.07 -13.08 -8.44
N GLN A 52 10.36 -11.85 -8.02
CA GLN A 52 11.44 -11.55 -7.07
C GLN A 52 11.18 -12.13 -5.68
N ALA A 53 9.96 -12.01 -5.18
CA ALA A 53 9.56 -12.58 -3.89
C ALA A 53 9.68 -14.11 -3.88
N MET A 54 9.40 -14.78 -5.01
CA MET A 54 9.55 -16.23 -5.14
C MET A 54 11.00 -16.70 -4.91
N GLU A 55 11.99 -15.94 -5.37
CA GLU A 55 13.40 -16.26 -5.07
C GLU A 55 13.67 -16.15 -3.57
N VAL A 56 13.16 -15.09 -2.93
CA VAL A 56 13.32 -14.83 -1.49
C VAL A 56 12.65 -15.92 -0.66
N PHE A 57 11.40 -16.28 -1.00
CA PHE A 57 10.63 -17.29 -0.26
C PHE A 57 11.24 -18.68 -0.37
N LYS A 58 11.72 -19.09 -1.57
CA LYS A 58 12.44 -20.36 -1.78
C LYS A 58 13.74 -20.44 -0.96
N ALA A 59 14.39 -19.31 -0.72
CA ALA A 59 15.58 -19.23 0.13
C ALA A 59 15.27 -19.19 1.64
N GLY A 60 14.00 -19.22 2.03
CA GLY A 60 13.58 -19.21 3.44
C GLY A 60 13.78 -17.87 4.14
N LYS A 61 13.83 -16.75 3.40
CA LYS A 61 14.14 -15.44 3.98
C LYS A 61 12.87 -14.63 4.24
N ILE A 62 12.74 -14.07 5.43
CA ILE A 62 11.68 -13.12 5.79
C ILE A 62 11.76 -11.88 4.90
N CYS A 63 10.59 -11.36 4.45
CA CYS A 63 10.56 -10.34 3.42
C CYS A 63 9.56 -9.21 3.74
N TYR A 64 10.03 -7.97 3.64
CA TYR A 64 9.17 -6.81 3.45
C TYR A 64 9.13 -6.48 1.95
N ILE A 65 7.94 -6.18 1.43
CA ILE A 65 7.74 -5.79 0.02
C ILE A 65 7.20 -4.35 0.00
N ASP A 66 7.88 -3.44 -0.71
CA ASP A 66 7.35 -2.07 -0.86
C ASP A 66 5.99 -2.06 -1.57
N LYS A 67 5.23 -1.03 -1.32
CA LYS A 67 3.93 -0.85 -1.98
C LYS A 67 4.10 -0.47 -3.48
N PRO A 68 3.21 -0.94 -4.32
CA PRO A 68 2.18 -1.95 -4.07
C PRO A 68 2.78 -3.35 -3.93
N VAL A 69 2.23 -4.18 -3.06
CA VAL A 69 2.75 -5.56 -2.87
C VAL A 69 2.79 -6.36 -4.18
N GLY A 70 1.89 -6.09 -5.10
CA GLY A 70 1.82 -6.59 -6.46
C GLY A 70 1.19 -5.54 -7.37
N ALA A 71 1.20 -5.72 -8.68
CA ALA A 71 0.56 -4.76 -9.59
C ALA A 71 -0.97 -4.89 -9.57
N THR A 72 -1.49 -6.10 -9.42
CA THR A 72 -2.93 -6.42 -9.46
C THR A 72 -3.37 -7.13 -8.18
N LEU A 73 -4.69 -7.26 -7.98
CA LEU A 73 -5.25 -8.11 -6.92
C LEU A 73 -4.77 -9.55 -7.04
N GLY A 74 -4.73 -10.09 -8.26
CA GLY A 74 -4.24 -11.47 -8.49
C GLY A 74 -2.78 -11.65 -8.08
N ASP A 75 -1.91 -10.69 -8.38
CA ASP A 75 -0.51 -10.71 -7.94
C ASP A 75 -0.39 -10.66 -6.42
N ALA A 76 -1.18 -9.78 -5.77
CA ALA A 76 -1.20 -9.66 -4.32
C ALA A 76 -1.62 -10.98 -3.65
N ILE A 77 -2.70 -11.62 -4.13
CA ILE A 77 -3.15 -12.93 -3.65
C ILE A 77 -2.05 -13.97 -3.84
N ALA A 78 -1.48 -14.07 -5.03
CA ALA A 78 -0.43 -15.05 -5.35
C ALA A 78 0.81 -14.87 -4.47
N ILE A 79 1.23 -13.65 -4.18
CA ILE A 79 2.38 -13.37 -3.29
C ILE A 79 2.10 -13.91 -1.88
N TYR A 80 0.93 -13.63 -1.31
CA TYR A 80 0.60 -14.12 0.03
C TYR A 80 0.40 -15.64 0.08
N GLU A 81 -0.23 -16.25 -0.93
CA GLU A 81 -0.35 -17.72 -1.03
C GLU A 81 1.01 -18.40 -1.12
N MET A 82 1.94 -17.83 -1.90
CA MET A 82 3.30 -18.35 -1.98
C MET A 82 4.06 -18.14 -0.69
N ALA A 83 3.94 -17.01 -0.02
CA ALA A 83 4.53 -16.79 1.28
C ALA A 83 4.05 -17.82 2.31
N GLU A 84 2.75 -18.12 2.36
CA GLU A 84 2.18 -19.17 3.20
C GLU A 84 2.70 -20.57 2.84
N LYS A 85 2.75 -20.90 1.55
CA LYS A 85 3.29 -22.18 1.07
C LYS A 85 4.73 -22.43 1.51
N TYR A 86 5.55 -21.38 1.56
CA TYR A 86 6.94 -21.47 2.02
C TYR A 86 7.10 -21.16 3.51
N ASN A 87 6.00 -20.90 4.22
CA ASN A 87 5.98 -20.49 5.63
C ASN A 87 6.85 -19.26 5.92
N ILE A 88 6.80 -18.27 5.04
CA ILE A 88 7.56 -17.02 5.15
C ILE A 88 6.63 -15.89 5.57
N PRO A 89 6.88 -15.22 6.71
CA PRO A 89 6.18 -13.99 7.05
C PRO A 89 6.48 -12.89 6.03
N VAL A 90 5.44 -12.18 5.58
CA VAL A 90 5.55 -11.06 4.65
C VAL A 90 4.54 -9.97 4.98
N PHE A 91 4.89 -8.71 4.75
CA PHE A 91 3.93 -7.61 4.69
C PHE A 91 4.40 -6.52 3.74
N SER A 92 3.46 -5.67 3.37
CA SER A 92 3.68 -4.48 2.55
C SER A 92 2.93 -3.31 3.15
N SER A 93 3.47 -2.10 3.05
CA SER A 93 2.78 -0.91 3.55
C SER A 93 3.31 0.39 2.99
N SER A 94 2.44 1.39 2.96
CA SER A 94 2.79 2.80 2.84
C SER A 94 3.34 3.35 4.17
N ALA A 95 4.34 4.24 4.11
CA ALA A 95 4.84 4.96 5.28
C ALA A 95 3.75 5.80 5.99
N LEU A 96 2.72 6.24 5.26
CA LEU A 96 1.61 7.02 5.81
C LEU A 96 0.83 6.28 6.89
N ARG A 97 0.75 4.94 6.80
CA ARG A 97 0.10 4.10 7.82
C ARG A 97 0.66 4.35 9.21
N PHE A 98 1.98 4.44 9.32
CA PHE A 98 2.68 4.48 10.60
C PHE A 98 3.00 5.89 11.11
N THR A 99 2.40 6.93 10.53
CA THR A 99 2.51 8.25 11.15
C THR A 99 1.86 8.23 12.54
N PRO A 100 2.43 8.92 13.54
CA PRO A 100 1.90 8.89 14.91
C PRO A 100 0.41 9.24 14.99
N GLN A 101 -0.02 10.24 14.21
CA GLN A 101 -1.41 10.66 14.18
C GLN A 101 -2.35 9.56 13.67
N ASN A 102 -1.97 8.86 12.59
CA ASN A 102 -2.77 7.78 12.01
C ASN A 102 -2.83 6.57 12.94
N GLN A 103 -1.75 6.28 13.67
CA GLN A 103 -1.73 5.21 14.66
C GLN A 103 -2.62 5.53 15.88
N LYS A 104 -2.69 6.78 16.33
CA LYS A 104 -3.63 7.21 17.38
C LYS A 104 -5.09 7.09 16.94
N LEU A 105 -5.40 7.39 15.68
CA LEU A 105 -6.73 7.17 15.11
C LEU A 105 -7.05 5.67 15.04
N ARG A 106 -6.13 4.85 14.53
CA ARG A 106 -6.28 3.39 14.42
C ARG A 106 -6.48 2.70 15.76
N SER A 107 -5.75 3.12 16.79
CA SER A 107 -5.85 2.55 18.14
C SER A 107 -7.12 2.97 18.90
N GLY A 108 -7.86 3.96 18.39
CA GLY A 108 -9.02 4.54 19.08
C GLY A 108 -8.66 5.53 20.19
N GLU A 109 -7.38 5.89 20.38
CA GLU A 109 -6.95 6.89 21.37
C GLU A 109 -7.68 8.23 21.19
N LEU A 110 -7.96 8.61 19.94
CA LEU A 110 -8.65 9.84 19.59
C LEU A 110 -10.18 9.70 19.49
N GLY A 111 -10.72 8.52 19.83
CA GLY A 111 -12.14 8.21 19.83
C GLY A 111 -12.54 7.17 18.77
N LYS A 112 -13.76 6.64 18.92
CA LYS A 112 -14.32 5.69 17.94
C LYS A 112 -14.49 6.39 16.58
N ILE A 113 -14.05 5.76 15.50
CA ILE A 113 -14.20 6.30 14.15
C ILE A 113 -15.65 6.11 13.67
N LEU A 114 -16.27 7.21 13.28
CA LEU A 114 -17.61 7.25 12.67
C LEU A 114 -17.58 7.31 11.15
N GLY A 115 -16.47 7.74 10.57
CA GLY A 115 -16.21 7.86 9.15
C GLY A 115 -14.88 8.58 8.92
N ALA A 116 -14.39 8.57 7.68
CA ALA A 116 -13.17 9.30 7.32
C ALA A 116 -13.16 9.71 5.85
N ASP A 117 -12.54 10.85 5.56
CA ASP A 117 -12.22 11.32 4.22
C ASP A 117 -10.69 11.40 4.08
N CYS A 118 -10.11 10.68 3.15
CA CYS A 118 -8.67 10.67 2.91
C CYS A 118 -8.36 11.13 1.49
N TYR A 119 -7.19 11.74 1.30
CA TYR A 119 -6.73 12.16 -0.02
C TYR A 119 -5.24 11.89 -0.21
N SER A 120 -4.88 11.62 -1.47
CA SER A 120 -3.50 11.52 -1.91
C SER A 120 -3.37 11.93 -3.38
N PRO A 121 -2.14 12.14 -3.87
CA PRO A 121 -1.92 12.19 -5.31
C PRO A 121 -2.44 10.91 -5.97
N HIS A 122 -2.98 11.08 -7.17
CA HIS A 122 -3.33 9.99 -8.07
C HIS A 122 -2.66 10.25 -9.42
N LYS A 123 -1.42 9.79 -9.56
CA LYS A 123 -0.72 9.75 -10.83
C LYS A 123 -0.94 8.39 -11.46
N ALA A 124 -1.58 8.37 -12.60
CA ALA A 124 -1.68 7.16 -13.40
C ALA A 124 -0.28 6.74 -13.89
N GLU A 125 0.05 5.49 -13.69
CA GLU A 125 1.20 4.83 -14.30
C GLU A 125 0.65 3.80 -15.28
N PRO A 126 0.88 3.95 -16.60
CA PRO A 126 0.23 3.10 -17.63
C PRO A 126 0.49 1.60 -17.45
N THR A 127 1.50 1.23 -16.69
CA THR A 127 1.88 -0.16 -16.43
C THR A 127 1.17 -0.78 -15.25
N HIS A 128 0.40 0.01 -14.48
CA HIS A 128 -0.31 -0.43 -13.28
C HIS A 128 -1.80 -0.09 -13.37
N PRO A 129 -2.67 -0.87 -12.73
CA PRO A 129 -4.06 -0.47 -12.54
C PRO A 129 -4.16 0.90 -11.87
N ASP A 130 -5.19 1.63 -12.18
CA ASP A 130 -5.42 3.04 -11.95
C ASP A 130 -4.90 3.60 -10.60
N PHE A 131 -5.33 3.06 -9.45
CA PHE A 131 -4.85 3.50 -8.14
C PHE A 131 -3.57 2.80 -7.66
N GLY A 132 -3.13 1.75 -8.34
CA GLY A 132 -2.08 0.85 -7.87
C GLY A 132 -0.71 1.51 -7.64
N PHE A 133 -0.38 2.59 -8.34
CA PHE A 133 0.95 3.18 -8.26
C PHE A 133 1.07 4.27 -7.18
N TYR A 134 0.16 5.27 -7.18
CA TYR A 134 0.16 6.39 -6.21
C TYR A 134 -1.12 6.46 -5.38
N GLY A 135 -2.28 6.19 -5.95
CA GLY A 135 -3.57 6.24 -5.25
C GLY A 135 -3.64 5.31 -4.04
N ILE A 136 -2.90 4.20 -4.10
CA ILE A 136 -2.78 3.23 -3.00
C ILE A 136 -2.39 3.87 -1.67
N HIS A 137 -1.60 4.94 -1.65
CA HIS A 137 -1.24 5.63 -0.42
C HIS A 137 -2.45 6.19 0.33
N GLY A 138 -3.38 6.82 -0.40
CA GLY A 138 -4.59 7.38 0.20
C GLY A 138 -5.62 6.31 0.55
N VAL A 139 -5.74 5.26 -0.27
CA VAL A 139 -6.61 4.11 0.04
C VAL A 139 -6.11 3.39 1.29
N GLU A 140 -4.80 3.12 1.39
CA GLU A 140 -4.22 2.51 2.58
C GLU A 140 -4.36 3.40 3.83
N THR A 141 -4.25 4.73 3.67
CA THR A 141 -4.53 5.67 4.77
C THR A 141 -5.98 5.56 5.21
N LEU A 142 -6.93 5.50 4.28
CA LEU A 142 -8.35 5.30 4.61
C LEU A 142 -8.56 3.99 5.39
N TYR A 143 -7.97 2.88 4.93
CA TYR A 143 -8.04 1.60 5.64
C TYR A 143 -7.32 1.61 7.00
N THR A 144 -6.25 2.39 7.14
CA THR A 144 -5.60 2.60 8.45
C THR A 144 -6.58 3.18 9.46
N ILE A 145 -7.44 4.11 9.05
CA ILE A 145 -8.41 4.78 9.91
C ILE A 145 -9.69 3.94 10.07
N MET A 146 -10.24 3.45 8.97
CA MET A 146 -11.54 2.78 8.93
C MET A 146 -11.46 1.29 9.32
N GLY A 147 -10.31 0.64 9.15
CA GLY A 147 -10.17 -0.81 9.23
C GLY A 147 -10.80 -1.52 8.03
N THR A 148 -10.81 -2.86 8.09
CA THR A 148 -11.46 -3.74 7.10
C THR A 148 -12.99 -3.74 7.23
N GLY A 149 -13.66 -4.37 6.27
CA GLY A 149 -15.11 -4.57 6.26
C GLY A 149 -15.85 -3.62 5.31
N CYS A 150 -15.20 -3.08 4.30
CA CYS A 150 -15.87 -2.38 3.21
C CYS A 150 -16.73 -3.37 2.41
N GLU A 151 -18.01 -3.03 2.18
CA GLU A 151 -18.95 -3.89 1.42
C GLU A 151 -19.04 -3.49 -0.04
N SER A 152 -19.03 -2.18 -0.31
CA SER A 152 -19.25 -1.66 -1.65
C SER A 152 -18.63 -0.31 -1.85
N VAL A 153 -18.36 0.02 -3.09
CA VAL A 153 -17.82 1.33 -3.49
C VAL A 153 -18.56 1.87 -4.69
N ASN A 154 -18.56 3.21 -4.82
CA ASN A 154 -18.80 3.87 -6.09
C ASN A 154 -17.74 4.95 -6.34
N ARG A 155 -17.46 5.23 -7.61
CA ARG A 155 -16.44 6.20 -8.01
C ARG A 155 -16.99 7.21 -9.01
N MET A 156 -16.76 8.48 -8.71
CA MET A 156 -16.91 9.58 -9.65
C MET A 156 -15.52 10.05 -10.10
N SER A 157 -15.35 10.20 -11.41
CA SER A 157 -14.06 10.54 -12.02
C SER A 157 -14.18 11.77 -12.93
N SER A 158 -13.12 12.58 -12.97
CA SER A 158 -12.94 13.69 -13.89
C SER A 158 -11.46 13.81 -14.29
N ASP A 159 -11.15 14.74 -15.21
CA ASP A 159 -9.77 15.06 -15.60
C ASP A 159 -8.94 15.73 -14.47
N ARG A 160 -9.57 16.11 -13.36
CA ARG A 160 -8.96 16.79 -12.21
C ARG A 160 -8.82 15.92 -10.97
N GLY A 161 -9.45 14.77 -10.96
CA GLY A 161 -9.39 13.85 -9.83
C GLY A 161 -10.58 12.92 -9.75
N ASP A 162 -10.50 12.07 -8.75
CA ASP A 162 -11.47 11.03 -8.47
C ASP A 162 -11.98 11.15 -7.04
N VAL A 163 -13.23 10.72 -6.82
CA VAL A 163 -13.76 10.47 -5.50
C VAL A 163 -14.34 9.08 -5.47
N VAL A 164 -13.85 8.26 -4.55
CA VAL A 164 -14.42 6.94 -4.25
C VAL A 164 -15.12 7.02 -2.91
N THR A 165 -16.37 6.60 -2.85
CA THR A 165 -17.11 6.43 -1.60
C THR A 165 -17.25 4.95 -1.32
N GLY A 166 -16.78 4.52 -0.14
CA GLY A 166 -16.92 3.16 0.36
C GLY A 166 -17.94 3.10 1.50
N ARG A 167 -18.77 2.05 1.53
CA ARG A 167 -19.67 1.72 2.61
C ARG A 167 -19.14 0.50 3.36
N TRP A 168 -19.01 0.62 4.67
CA TRP A 168 -18.60 -0.46 5.58
C TRP A 168 -19.81 -1.23 6.12
N LYS A 169 -19.61 -2.50 6.51
CA LYS A 169 -20.63 -3.41 7.07
C LYS A 169 -21.35 -2.85 8.28
N ASP A 170 -20.70 -2.03 9.07
CA ASP A 170 -21.26 -1.38 10.26
C ASP A 170 -21.97 -0.04 9.96
N GLY A 171 -22.18 0.27 8.69
CA GLY A 171 -22.87 1.48 8.21
C GLY A 171 -21.98 2.71 8.09
N ARG A 172 -20.71 2.65 8.48
CA ARG A 172 -19.79 3.79 8.29
C ARG A 172 -19.53 4.04 6.80
N ILE A 173 -19.27 5.30 6.49
CA ILE A 173 -18.87 5.74 5.15
C ILE A 173 -17.46 6.29 5.23
N GLY A 174 -16.62 5.92 4.26
CA GLY A 174 -15.30 6.47 4.08
C GLY A 174 -15.09 6.90 2.64
N THR A 175 -14.35 7.99 2.42
CA THR A 175 -14.05 8.47 1.08
C THR A 175 -12.55 8.53 0.81
N PHE A 176 -12.19 8.23 -0.43
CA PHE A 176 -10.86 8.48 -0.96
C PHE A 176 -10.94 9.49 -2.11
N ARG A 177 -10.17 10.57 -1.99
CA ARG A 177 -9.98 11.55 -3.07
C ARG A 177 -8.61 11.38 -3.70
N GLY A 178 -8.58 10.95 -4.96
CA GLY A 178 -7.38 10.94 -5.80
C GLY A 178 -7.18 12.28 -6.49
N ILE A 179 -6.04 12.95 -6.26
CA ILE A 179 -5.71 14.26 -6.83
C ILE A 179 -4.81 14.05 -8.04
N THR A 180 -5.33 14.32 -9.26
CA THR A 180 -4.58 14.14 -10.50
C THR A 180 -3.80 15.38 -10.92
N LYS A 181 -4.29 16.57 -10.56
CA LYS A 181 -3.67 17.86 -10.88
C LYS A 181 -3.48 18.69 -9.61
N GLY A 182 -2.31 19.27 -9.44
CA GLY A 182 -1.98 20.13 -8.30
C GLY A 182 -0.83 19.58 -7.43
N PRO A 183 -0.65 20.11 -6.22
CA PRO A 183 0.44 19.69 -5.34
C PRO A 183 0.24 18.24 -4.87
N GLN A 184 1.36 17.57 -4.60
CA GLN A 184 1.37 16.22 -4.04
C GLN A 184 1.16 16.31 -2.52
N ILE A 185 -0.08 16.26 -2.09
CA ILE A 185 -0.47 16.34 -0.68
C ILE A 185 -1.14 15.05 -0.22
N TYR A 186 -0.97 14.73 1.05
CA TYR A 186 -1.55 13.57 1.73
C TYR A 186 -2.23 14.02 3.01
N GLY A 187 -3.35 13.42 3.36
CA GLY A 187 -4.06 13.73 4.59
C GLY A 187 -5.53 13.36 4.53
N GLY A 188 -6.31 14.02 5.36
CA GLY A 188 -7.75 13.78 5.44
C GLY A 188 -8.37 14.28 6.72
N THR A 189 -9.60 13.83 6.97
CA THR A 189 -10.36 14.10 8.19
C THR A 189 -11.00 12.80 8.66
N ALA A 190 -10.81 12.45 9.93
CA ALA A 190 -11.55 11.40 10.61
C ALA A 190 -12.64 12.02 11.49
N TYR A 191 -13.81 11.40 11.53
CA TYR A 191 -14.95 11.84 12.33
C TYR A 191 -15.11 10.94 13.56
N THR A 192 -15.23 11.55 14.73
CA THR A 192 -15.42 10.88 16.02
C THR A 192 -16.58 11.50 16.79
N PRO A 193 -17.12 10.85 17.83
CA PRO A 193 -18.14 11.46 18.67
C PRO A 193 -17.70 12.78 19.35
N LYS A 194 -16.38 13.05 19.38
CA LYS A 194 -15.79 14.26 19.97
C LYS A 194 -15.54 15.36 18.93
N GLY A 195 -15.83 15.11 17.66
CA GLY A 195 -15.60 16.06 16.56
C GLY A 195 -14.68 15.49 15.48
N SER A 196 -14.21 16.37 14.60
CA SER A 196 -13.30 16.02 13.51
C SER A 196 -11.84 16.03 13.97
N VAL A 197 -11.07 15.10 13.45
CA VAL A 197 -9.63 14.95 13.74
C VAL A 197 -8.87 14.90 12.41
N ALA A 198 -7.82 15.70 12.27
CA ALA A 198 -6.99 15.67 11.08
C ALA A 198 -6.27 14.32 10.94
N VAL A 199 -6.30 13.76 9.74
CA VAL A 199 -5.49 12.59 9.36
C VAL A 199 -4.07 13.05 9.05
N GLY A 200 -3.05 12.33 9.56
CA GLY A 200 -1.66 12.68 9.39
C GLY A 200 -1.18 12.50 7.94
N GLY A 201 -0.47 13.50 7.43
CA GLY A 201 0.21 13.45 6.15
C GLY A 201 1.60 12.78 6.24
N TYR A 202 2.35 12.82 5.13
CA TYR A 202 3.68 12.20 5.05
C TYR A 202 4.71 12.86 5.98
N GLN A 203 5.42 12.07 6.76
CA GLN A 203 6.43 12.48 7.74
C GLN A 203 7.77 11.73 7.59
N GLY A 204 8.05 11.19 6.41
CA GLY A 204 9.25 10.38 6.16
C GLY A 204 9.04 8.89 6.44
N TYR A 205 10.14 8.13 6.40
CA TYR A 205 10.10 6.67 6.47
C TYR A 205 10.47 6.09 7.84
N LYS A 206 10.89 6.91 8.81
CA LYS A 206 11.43 6.43 10.09
C LYS A 206 10.48 5.45 10.79
N THR A 207 9.22 5.83 10.92
CA THR A 207 8.22 5.00 11.63
C THR A 207 7.90 3.70 10.88
N LEU A 208 7.92 3.69 9.55
CA LEU A 208 7.80 2.46 8.76
C LEU A 208 9.03 1.56 8.99
N LEU A 209 10.24 2.12 8.91
CA LEU A 209 11.47 1.34 9.14
C LEU A 209 11.52 0.73 10.53
N GLU A 210 11.06 1.43 11.57
CA GLU A 210 10.92 0.88 12.92
C GLU A 210 9.99 -0.34 12.95
N GLN A 211 8.88 -0.33 12.20
CA GLN A 211 7.98 -1.48 12.10
C GLN A 211 8.59 -2.63 11.27
N ILE A 212 9.32 -2.33 10.21
CA ILE A 212 10.04 -3.35 9.43
C ILE A 212 11.10 -4.04 10.31
N LEU A 213 11.88 -3.27 11.08
CA LEU A 213 12.87 -3.83 11.99
C LEU A 213 12.22 -4.69 13.10
N LYS A 214 11.09 -4.24 13.65
CA LYS A 214 10.32 -5.04 14.59
C LYS A 214 9.82 -6.34 13.95
N PHE A 215 9.25 -6.26 12.76
CA PHE A 215 8.80 -7.42 11.99
C PHE A 215 9.93 -8.42 11.75
N PHE A 216 11.09 -7.99 11.29
CA PHE A 216 12.24 -8.87 11.06
C PHE A 216 12.73 -9.57 12.34
N ARG A 217 12.59 -8.92 13.50
CA ARG A 217 12.97 -9.52 14.80
C ARG A 217 11.94 -10.49 15.35
N THR A 218 10.67 -10.27 15.07
CA THR A 218 9.56 -11.02 15.70
C THR A 218 8.90 -12.03 14.76
N GLY A 219 9.05 -11.87 13.45
CA GLY A 219 8.29 -12.61 12.44
C GLY A 219 6.80 -12.24 12.37
N ILE A 220 6.35 -11.23 13.15
CA ILE A 220 4.93 -10.87 13.23
C ILE A 220 4.65 -9.67 12.33
N PRO A 221 3.89 -9.84 11.22
CA PRO A 221 3.49 -8.74 10.36
C PRO A 221 2.61 -7.72 11.11
N PRO A 222 2.86 -6.40 10.96
CA PRO A 222 2.03 -5.38 11.60
C PRO A 222 0.69 -5.17 10.89
N ILE A 223 0.52 -5.75 9.72
CA ILE A 223 -0.69 -5.68 8.88
C ILE A 223 -0.99 -7.10 8.41
N SER A 224 -2.26 -7.50 8.49
CA SER A 224 -2.67 -8.81 8.00
C SER A 224 -2.75 -8.84 6.48
N LYS A 225 -2.65 -10.04 5.90
CA LYS A 225 -2.87 -10.25 4.46
C LYS A 225 -4.29 -9.85 4.06
N GLU A 226 -5.28 -10.14 4.92
CA GLU A 226 -6.69 -9.85 4.67
C GLU A 226 -6.90 -8.35 4.47
N GLU A 227 -6.29 -7.50 5.30
CA GLU A 227 -6.36 -6.04 5.14
C GLU A 227 -5.71 -5.59 3.82
N THR A 228 -4.55 -6.14 3.49
CA THR A 228 -3.87 -5.81 2.22
C THR A 228 -4.71 -6.26 1.01
N ILE A 229 -5.25 -7.47 1.05
CA ILE A 229 -6.11 -7.99 -0.03
C ILE A 229 -7.38 -7.15 -0.17
N GLU A 230 -8.02 -6.75 0.94
CA GLU A 230 -9.22 -5.89 0.90
C GLU A 230 -8.92 -4.51 0.30
N ILE A 231 -7.73 -3.92 0.58
CA ILE A 231 -7.26 -2.68 -0.07
C ILE A 231 -7.19 -2.86 -1.59
N PHE A 232 -6.61 -3.96 -2.07
CA PHE A 232 -6.54 -4.25 -3.50
C PHE A 232 -7.92 -4.50 -4.12
N THR A 233 -8.79 -5.19 -3.41
CA THR A 233 -10.18 -5.42 -3.83
C THR A 233 -10.96 -4.11 -3.93
N PHE A 234 -10.80 -3.21 -2.95
CA PHE A 234 -11.36 -1.86 -3.00
C PHE A 234 -10.89 -1.07 -4.23
N MET A 235 -9.59 -1.12 -4.54
CA MET A 235 -9.05 -0.45 -5.74
C MET A 235 -9.61 -1.06 -7.02
N LYS A 236 -9.71 -2.39 -7.12
CA LYS A 236 -10.29 -3.09 -8.27
C LYS A 236 -11.78 -2.75 -8.42
N ALA A 237 -12.55 -2.80 -7.33
CA ALA A 237 -13.97 -2.40 -7.33
C ALA A 237 -14.15 -0.93 -7.77
N SER A 238 -13.25 -0.05 -7.33
CA SER A 238 -13.25 1.36 -7.73
C SER A 238 -13.01 1.53 -9.24
N ASN A 239 -12.12 0.73 -9.83
CA ASN A 239 -11.89 0.75 -11.26
C ASN A 239 -13.10 0.22 -12.04
N MET A 240 -13.69 -0.88 -11.60
CA MET A 240 -14.94 -1.41 -12.18
C MET A 240 -16.08 -0.39 -12.10
N SER A 241 -16.20 0.33 -10.99
CA SER A 241 -17.19 1.42 -10.83
C SER A 241 -16.96 2.54 -11.85
N LYS A 242 -15.72 2.98 -12.05
CA LYS A 242 -15.35 3.98 -13.06
C LYS A 242 -15.76 3.53 -14.46
N GLU A 243 -15.40 2.31 -14.85
CA GLU A 243 -15.72 1.72 -16.15
C GLU A 243 -17.22 1.59 -16.40
N GLN A 244 -18.02 1.49 -15.32
CA GLN A 244 -19.47 1.40 -15.32
C GLN A 244 -20.16 2.73 -14.95
N ASN A 245 -19.50 3.89 -15.21
CA ASN A 245 -20.05 5.24 -15.02
C ASN A 245 -20.54 5.52 -13.57
N GLY A 246 -19.79 5.04 -12.57
CA GLY A 246 -20.09 5.28 -11.17
C GLY A 246 -21.09 4.30 -10.54
N LYS A 247 -21.39 3.17 -11.19
CA LYS A 247 -22.21 2.11 -10.60
C LYS A 247 -21.60 1.65 -9.27
N ILE A 248 -22.46 1.36 -8.30
CA ILE A 248 -22.03 0.72 -7.06
C ILE A 248 -21.56 -0.70 -7.37
N ILE A 249 -20.33 -1.02 -6.94
CA ILE A 249 -19.72 -2.35 -7.06
C ILE A 249 -19.47 -2.89 -5.66
N THR A 250 -19.87 -4.12 -5.40
CA THR A 250 -19.54 -4.79 -4.14
C THR A 250 -18.09 -5.31 -4.18
N LEU A 251 -17.46 -5.42 -3.01
CA LEU A 251 -16.12 -6.03 -2.95
C LEU A 251 -16.17 -7.52 -3.31
N GLU A 252 -17.29 -8.20 -3.07
CA GLU A 252 -17.51 -9.58 -3.50
C GLU A 252 -17.49 -9.73 -5.03
N GLU A 253 -18.15 -8.81 -5.77
CA GLU A 253 -18.10 -8.78 -7.25
C GLU A 253 -16.70 -8.51 -7.80
N ALA A 254 -15.86 -7.81 -7.02
CA ALA A 254 -14.51 -7.44 -7.44
C ALA A 254 -13.43 -8.45 -7.03
N TYR A 255 -13.69 -9.29 -6.04
CA TYR A 255 -12.74 -10.30 -5.57
C TYR A 255 -12.57 -11.39 -6.61
#